data_2800bb8ee22568f594b76470f1cd0e3d
#
_entry.id   2800bb8ee22568f594b76470f1cd0e3d
#
_cell.length_a   1.000
_cell.length_b   1.000
_cell.length_c   1.000
_cell.angle_alpha   90.00
_cell.angle_beta   90.00
_cell.angle_gamma   90.00
#
_symmetry.space_group_name_H-M   'P 1'
#
loop_
_entity.id
_entity.type
_entity.pdbx_description
1 polymer ?
#
loop_
_entity_poly.entity_id
_entity_poly.type
_entity_poly.pdbx_seq_one_letter_code
_entity_poly.pdbx_strand_id
1 'polypeptide(L)'
;MIGQILIALIAILHVYILVLEMFLWDKPYGMKAFGNNAEKAKLTKVMAQNQGLYNGFLAAGFFLFFFCWCTIFNINCQLLFRLCTDCWYLWWSNCQ
;
A
#
# COMPACT_ATOMS: atom_id res chain seq x y z
N MET A 1 3.39 1.16 -13.97
CA MET A 1 2.32 2.12 -13.63
C MET A 1 1.04 1.43 -13.11
N ILE A 2 0.42 0.53 -13.86
CA ILE A 2 -0.82 -0.17 -13.43
C ILE A 2 -0.63 -0.91 -12.10
N GLY A 3 0.48 -1.65 -11.94
CA GLY A 3 0.77 -2.36 -10.69
C GLY A 3 0.90 -1.46 -9.46
N GLN A 4 1.47 -0.28 -9.60
CA GLN A 4 1.60 0.69 -8.51
C GLN A 4 0.23 1.25 -8.09
N ILE A 5 -0.65 1.51 -9.06
CA ILE A 5 -2.01 1.96 -8.80
C ILE A 5 -2.78 0.87 -8.04
N LEU A 6 -2.66 -0.38 -8.46
CA LEU A 6 -3.30 -1.51 -7.78
C LEU A 6 -2.81 -1.68 -6.35
N ILE A 7 -1.50 -1.59 -6.10
CA ILE A 7 -0.93 -1.69 -4.75
C ILE A 7 -1.44 -0.54 -3.86
N ALA A 8 -1.48 0.69 -4.38
CA ALA A 8 -2.00 1.83 -3.64
C ALA A 8 -3.49 1.66 -3.30
N LEU A 9 -4.30 1.18 -4.23
CA LEU A 9 -5.73 0.90 -3.98
C LEU A 9 -5.92 -0.19 -2.93
N ILE A 10 -5.13 -1.26 -2.98
CA ILE A 10 -5.17 -2.34 -1.99
C ILE A 10 -4.77 -1.81 -0.60
N ALA A 11 -3.72 -1.00 -0.52
CA ALA A 11 -3.29 -0.39 0.75
C ALA A 11 -4.39 0.49 1.35
N ILE A 12 -5.04 1.32 0.55
CA ILE A 12 -6.16 2.18 0.98
C ILE A 12 -7.33 1.33 1.47
N LEU A 13 -7.67 0.24 0.78
CA LEU A 13 -8.72 -0.68 1.19
C LEU A 13 -8.43 -1.29 2.57
N HIS A 14 -7.19 -1.72 2.83
CA HIS A 14 -6.80 -2.27 4.13
C HIS A 14 -6.88 -1.22 5.24
N VAL A 15 -6.51 0.02 4.97
CA VAL A 15 -6.71 1.14 5.93
C VAL A 15 -8.19 1.36 6.21
N TYR A 16 -9.04 1.32 5.19
CA TYR A 16 -10.48 1.47 5.37
C TYR A 16 -11.07 0.36 6.26
N ILE A 17 -10.70 -0.90 6.01
CA ILE A 17 -11.12 -2.05 6.82
C ILE A 17 -10.60 -1.92 8.25
N LEU A 18 -9.33 -1.52 8.45
CA LEU A 18 -8.75 -1.25 9.77
C LEU A 18 -9.63 -0.26 10.56
N VAL A 19 -10.01 0.86 9.96
CA VAL A 19 -10.85 1.87 10.62
C VAL A 19 -12.21 1.30 11.00
N LEU A 20 -12.84 0.52 10.14
CA LEU A 20 -14.12 -0.14 10.42
C LEU A 20 -14.00 -1.15 11.57
N GLU A 21 -12.97 -1.97 11.58
CA GLU A 21 -12.80 -3.05 12.56
C GLU A 21 -12.31 -2.54 13.92
N MET A 22 -11.42 -1.57 13.96
CA MET A 22 -10.87 -1.06 15.22
C MET A 22 -11.75 -0.01 15.91
N PHE A 23 -12.37 0.88 15.13
CA PHE A 23 -13.03 2.06 15.69
C PHE A 23 -14.53 2.10 15.49
N LEU A 24 -15.03 1.50 14.42
CA LEU A 24 -16.42 1.59 14.00
C LEU A 24 -17.21 0.28 14.13
N TRP A 25 -16.60 -0.80 14.62
CA TRP A 25 -17.23 -2.13 14.69
C TRP A 25 -18.56 -2.16 15.40
N ASP A 26 -18.65 -1.48 16.55
CA ASP A 26 -19.84 -1.39 17.40
C ASP A 26 -20.68 -0.13 17.14
N LYS A 27 -20.33 0.64 16.11
CA LYS A 27 -21.07 1.82 15.69
C LYS A 27 -22.08 1.49 14.58
N PRO A 28 -23.15 2.29 14.41
CA PRO A 28 -24.18 2.03 13.41
C PRO A 28 -23.63 1.82 11.99
N TYR A 29 -22.60 2.57 11.62
CA TYR A 29 -21.96 2.46 10.33
C TYR A 29 -21.24 1.12 10.13
N GLY A 30 -20.40 0.71 11.10
CA GLY A 30 -19.70 -0.57 11.05
C GLY A 30 -20.66 -1.76 11.13
N MET A 31 -21.66 -1.71 12.01
CA MET A 31 -22.69 -2.75 12.09
C MET A 31 -23.43 -2.92 10.77
N LYS A 32 -23.76 -1.82 10.08
CA LYS A 32 -24.38 -1.85 8.76
C LYS A 32 -23.46 -2.43 7.69
N ALA A 33 -22.17 -2.05 7.70
CA ALA A 33 -21.19 -2.52 6.72
C ALA A 33 -20.97 -4.03 6.79
N PHE A 34 -20.97 -4.60 8.00
CA PHE A 34 -20.76 -6.06 8.23
C PHE A 34 -22.03 -6.85 8.47
N GLY A 35 -23.22 -6.23 8.41
CA GLY A 35 -24.49 -6.90 8.66
C GLY A 35 -24.62 -7.44 10.10
N ASN A 36 -24.00 -6.78 11.08
CA ASN A 36 -24.01 -7.17 12.47
C ASN A 36 -25.15 -6.49 13.23
N ASN A 37 -25.70 -7.17 14.24
CA ASN A 37 -26.54 -6.55 15.27
C ASN A 37 -25.69 -6.10 16.48
N ALA A 38 -26.27 -5.31 17.36
CA ALA A 38 -25.56 -4.74 18.51
C ALA A 38 -24.99 -5.80 19.46
N GLU A 39 -25.70 -6.91 19.68
CA GLU A 39 -25.28 -8.00 20.54
C GLU A 39 -24.07 -8.73 19.95
N LYS A 40 -24.15 -9.11 18.67
CA LYS A 40 -23.06 -9.77 17.95
C LYS A 40 -21.83 -8.87 17.85
N ALA A 41 -22.00 -7.58 17.54
CA ALA A 41 -20.93 -6.62 17.46
C ALA A 41 -20.19 -6.50 18.81
N LYS A 42 -20.91 -6.48 19.93
CA LYS A 42 -20.32 -6.44 21.26
C LYS A 42 -19.51 -7.69 21.60
N LEU A 43 -20.06 -8.88 21.30
CA LEU A 43 -19.40 -10.17 21.56
C LEU A 43 -18.14 -10.37 20.72
N THR A 44 -18.12 -9.88 19.50
CA THR A 44 -17.00 -10.08 18.53
C THR A 44 -16.04 -8.89 18.45
N LYS A 45 -16.21 -7.87 19.28
CA LYS A 45 -15.43 -6.64 19.21
C LYS A 45 -13.91 -6.87 19.32
N VAL A 46 -13.48 -7.71 20.26
CA VAL A 46 -12.05 -8.03 20.46
C VAL A 46 -11.47 -8.74 19.24
N MET A 47 -12.23 -9.67 18.65
CA MET A 47 -11.81 -10.35 17.42
C MET A 47 -11.67 -9.34 16.25
N ALA A 48 -12.63 -8.45 16.10
CA ALA A 48 -12.60 -7.41 15.07
C ALA A 48 -11.40 -6.46 15.25
N GLN A 49 -11.10 -6.06 16.47
CA GLN A 49 -9.94 -5.22 16.75
C GLN A 49 -8.62 -5.92 16.40
N ASN A 50 -8.47 -7.21 16.71
CA ASN A 50 -7.31 -7.97 16.28
C ASN A 50 -7.21 -8.06 14.77
N GLN A 51 -8.33 -8.29 14.08
CA GLN A 51 -8.36 -8.34 12.62
C GLN A 51 -8.01 -6.99 11.99
N GLY A 52 -8.51 -5.89 12.58
CA GLY A 52 -8.16 -4.53 12.18
C GLY A 52 -6.66 -4.25 12.32
N LEU A 53 -6.03 -4.76 13.38
CA LEU A 53 -4.58 -4.64 13.57
C LEU A 53 -3.80 -5.36 12.45
N TYR A 54 -4.22 -6.57 12.05
CA TYR A 54 -3.61 -7.27 10.91
C TYR A 54 -3.78 -6.50 9.60
N ASN A 55 -4.94 -5.92 9.36
CA ASN A 55 -5.15 -5.05 8.20
C ASN A 55 -4.24 -3.82 8.23
N GLY A 56 -3.95 -3.28 9.42
CA GLY A 56 -2.97 -2.21 9.61
C GLY A 56 -1.54 -2.61 9.22
N PHE A 57 -1.10 -3.79 9.64
CA PHE A 57 0.22 -4.31 9.24
C PHE A 57 0.31 -4.54 7.73
N LEU A 58 -0.74 -5.08 7.11
CA LEU A 58 -0.78 -5.26 5.66
C LEU A 58 -0.73 -3.93 4.92
N ALA A 59 -1.51 -2.94 5.34
CA ALA A 59 -1.46 -1.59 4.78
C ALA A 59 -0.07 -0.98 4.88
N ALA A 60 0.57 -1.06 6.06
CA ALA A 60 1.93 -0.57 6.26
C ALA A 60 2.94 -1.29 5.35
N GLY A 61 2.83 -2.61 5.19
CA GLY A 61 3.67 -3.39 4.28
C GLY A 61 3.51 -2.96 2.83
N PHE A 62 2.28 -2.74 2.36
CA PHE A 62 2.02 -2.26 1.01
C PHE A 62 2.54 -0.85 0.77
N PHE A 63 2.42 0.06 1.75
CA PHE A 63 2.99 1.40 1.66
C PHE A 63 4.52 1.36 1.60
N LEU A 64 5.17 0.58 2.47
CA LEU A 64 6.62 0.41 2.45
C LEU A 64 7.09 -0.17 1.12
N PHE A 65 6.41 -1.21 0.62
CA PHE A 65 6.72 -1.78 -0.69
C PHE A 65 6.58 -0.75 -1.81
N PHE A 66 5.52 0.04 -1.79
CA PHE A 66 5.28 1.10 -2.77
C PHE A 66 6.41 2.15 -2.77
N PHE A 67 6.83 2.62 -1.59
CA PHE A 67 7.91 3.58 -1.46
C PHE A 67 9.27 2.98 -1.87
N CYS A 68 9.59 1.77 -1.41
CA CYS A 68 10.82 1.08 -1.80
C CYS A 68 10.89 0.85 -3.32
N TRP A 69 9.79 0.40 -3.91
CA TRP A 69 9.70 0.19 -5.36
C TRP A 69 9.92 1.48 -6.14
N CYS A 70 9.27 2.56 -5.71
CA CYS A 70 9.41 3.87 -6.34
C CYS A 70 10.86 4.38 -6.26
N THR A 71 11.52 4.18 -5.11
CA THR A 71 12.91 4.60 -4.90
C THR A 71 13.88 3.77 -5.74
N ILE A 72 13.75 2.45 -5.72
CA ILE A 72 14.61 1.53 -6.49
C ILE A 72 14.43 1.74 -7.99
N PHE A 73 13.20 1.94 -8.45
CA PHE A 73 12.93 2.20 -9.87
C PHE A 73 13.54 3.53 -10.34
N ASN A 74 13.44 4.59 -9.52
CA ASN A 74 14.06 5.88 -9.84
C ASN A 74 15.59 5.79 -9.87
N ILE A 75 16.22 5.09 -8.92
CA ILE A 75 17.68 4.91 -8.89
C ILE A 75 18.13 4.11 -10.10
N ASN A 76 17.47 3.02 -10.45
CA ASN A 76 17.83 2.21 -11.62
C ASN A 76 17.62 2.96 -12.94
N CYS A 77 16.56 3.73 -13.05
CA CYS A 77 16.29 4.53 -14.24
C CYS A 77 17.32 5.65 -14.42
N GLN A 78 17.73 6.30 -13.35
CA GLN A 78 18.79 7.32 -13.39
C GLN A 78 20.18 6.73 -13.69
N LEU A 79 20.49 5.54 -13.15
CA LEU A 79 21.74 4.83 -13.44
C LEU A 79 21.79 4.40 -14.90
N LEU A 80 20.73 3.80 -15.43
CA LEU A 80 20.63 3.39 -16.84
C LEU A 80 20.70 4.59 -17.78
N PHE A 81 20.08 5.72 -17.43
CA PHE A 81 20.13 6.94 -18.23
C PHE A 81 21.54 7.52 -18.26
N ARG A 82 22.25 7.58 -17.11
CA ARG A 82 23.65 8.00 -17.04
C ARG A 82 24.58 7.10 -17.82
N LEU A 83 24.47 5.78 -17.66
CA LEU A 83 25.27 4.82 -18.43
C LEU A 83 25.04 4.97 -19.95
N CYS A 84 23.81 5.21 -20.36
CA CYS A 84 23.47 5.39 -21.77
C CYS A 84 24.02 6.69 -22.34
N THR A 85 23.97 7.79 -21.58
CA THR A 85 24.55 9.09 -21.96
C THR A 85 26.09 9.05 -21.99
N ASP A 86 26.73 8.37 -21.03
CA ASP A 86 28.17 8.21 -20.98
C ASP A 86 28.68 7.31 -22.13
N CYS A 87 27.99 6.22 -22.47
CA CYS A 87 28.28 5.41 -23.65
C CYS A 87 28.12 6.19 -24.97
N TRP A 88 27.08 7.01 -25.08
CA TRP A 88 26.86 7.88 -26.23
C TRP A 88 27.99 8.91 -26.37
N TYR A 89 28.41 9.53 -25.27
CA TYR A 89 29.47 10.53 -25.28
C TYR A 89 30.83 9.94 -25.65
N LEU A 90 31.16 8.76 -25.14
CA LEU A 90 32.38 8.02 -25.47
C LEU A 90 32.40 7.59 -26.95
N TRP A 91 31.25 7.12 -27.45
CA TRP A 91 31.12 6.74 -28.85
C TRP A 91 31.30 7.96 -29.78
N TRP A 92 30.66 9.06 -29.45
CA TRP A 92 30.78 10.32 -30.20
C TRP A 92 32.22 10.85 -30.24
N SER A 93 32.93 10.84 -29.10
CA SER A 93 34.31 11.33 -29.02
C SER A 93 35.32 10.46 -29.79
N ASN A 94 35.03 9.17 -29.99
CA ASN A 94 35.89 8.28 -30.75
C ASN A 94 35.57 8.26 -32.28
N CYS A 95 34.47 8.90 -32.69
CA CYS A 95 34.10 9.02 -34.11
C CYS A 95 34.59 10.31 -34.76
N GLN A 96 35.29 11.17 -34.03
CA GLN A 96 35.96 12.39 -34.56
C GLN A 96 37.47 12.19 -34.69
#